data_1701d8ec232121e6116ce9a2fc56b32d
#
_entry.id   1701d8ec232121e6116ce9a2fc56b32d
#
_cell.length_a   1.000
_cell.length_b   1.000
_cell.length_c   1.000
_cell.angle_alpha   90.00
_cell.angle_beta   90.00
_cell.angle_gamma   90.00
#
_symmetry.space_group_name_H-M   'P 1'
#
loop_
_entity.id
_entity.type
_entity.pdbx_description
1 polymer ?
#
loop_
_entity_poly.entity_id
_entity_poly.type
_entity_poly.pdbx_seq_one_letter_code
_entity_poly.pdbx_strand_id
1 'polypeptide(L)'
;QLFFVRCAAEGAAEDVTDYHLGGYLLFGRDFQDAQGAWLTADAVRANIQSYQTAAEGDSGVPLLIGVDEEGGTVVRVSRNPLLRERKFSSPQKLYASGGLDAVVRDTAEQDALLASLGINVNLAPVCDVSTDPEDFIYDRSFGQDAAATSAFVSAVVSQARQDGMGSVLKHFPGYGNNVDTHTGIARDSRDLATFENSDFLPFHAGFAA
;
A
#
# COMPACT_ATOMS: atom_id res chain seq x y z
N GLN A 1 13.63 -7.78 -14.99
CA GLN A 1 12.87 -7.88 -13.74
C GLN A 1 13.09 -6.68 -12.77
N LEU A 2 13.61 -5.57 -13.28
CA LEU A 2 13.79 -4.36 -12.44
C LEU A 2 12.55 -3.47 -12.38
N PHE A 3 11.56 -3.71 -13.24
CA PHE A 3 10.40 -2.83 -13.34
C PHE A 3 9.20 -3.39 -12.58
N PHE A 4 8.69 -2.61 -11.65
CA PHE A 4 7.43 -2.77 -10.96
C PHE A 4 6.47 -1.72 -11.52
N VAL A 5 5.53 -2.15 -12.35
CA VAL A 5 4.76 -1.24 -13.19
C VAL A 5 3.26 -1.34 -12.89
N ARG A 6 2.50 -0.33 -13.32
CA ARG A 6 1.03 -0.41 -13.28
C ARG A 6 0.56 -1.55 -14.19
N CYS A 7 -0.35 -2.38 -13.69
CA CYS A 7 -0.95 -3.47 -14.46
C CYS A 7 -1.62 -2.93 -15.73
N ALA A 8 -1.33 -3.55 -16.87
CA ALA A 8 -1.95 -3.22 -18.13
C ALA A 8 -3.45 -3.58 -18.11
N ALA A 9 -4.27 -2.84 -18.88
CA ALA A 9 -5.70 -3.14 -19.00
C ALA A 9 -5.97 -4.38 -19.87
N GLU A 10 -5.08 -4.61 -20.83
CA GLU A 10 -5.13 -5.72 -21.79
C GLU A 10 -3.70 -6.22 -21.99
N GLY A 11 -3.51 -7.50 -22.27
CA GLY A 11 -2.20 -8.08 -22.56
C GLY A 11 -1.25 -8.18 -21.36
N ALA A 12 -1.76 -8.09 -20.11
CA ALA A 12 -0.91 -8.05 -18.93
C ALA A 12 -0.03 -9.30 -18.76
N ALA A 13 -0.48 -10.49 -19.16
CA ALA A 13 0.32 -11.69 -19.08
C ALA A 13 1.44 -11.71 -20.16
N GLU A 14 1.14 -11.18 -21.34
CA GLU A 14 2.08 -11.01 -22.44
C GLU A 14 3.15 -9.97 -22.09
N ASP A 15 2.77 -8.84 -21.51
CA ASP A 15 3.70 -7.78 -21.06
C ASP A 15 4.75 -8.30 -20.06
N VAL A 16 4.38 -9.29 -19.22
CA VAL A 16 5.35 -9.92 -18.30
C VAL A 16 6.53 -10.51 -19.04
N THR A 17 6.26 -11.24 -20.12
CA THR A 17 7.29 -11.90 -20.94
C THR A 17 7.99 -10.94 -21.89
N ASP A 18 7.24 -10.04 -22.53
CA ASP A 18 7.77 -9.11 -23.52
C ASP A 18 8.73 -8.08 -22.91
N TYR A 19 8.47 -7.66 -21.65
CA TYR A 19 9.27 -6.67 -20.95
C TYR A 19 10.05 -7.21 -19.75
N HIS A 20 10.00 -8.51 -19.48
CA HIS A 20 10.65 -9.15 -18.32
C HIS A 20 10.38 -8.43 -17.01
N LEU A 21 9.10 -8.22 -16.71
CA LEU A 21 8.66 -7.41 -15.58
C LEU A 21 9.01 -8.06 -14.23
N GLY A 22 9.26 -7.23 -13.21
CA GLY A 22 9.48 -7.66 -11.83
C GLY A 22 8.20 -7.66 -10.98
N GLY A 23 7.17 -6.94 -11.41
CA GLY A 23 5.91 -6.91 -10.69
C GLY A 23 4.86 -5.98 -11.26
N TYR A 24 3.65 -6.12 -10.73
CA TYR A 24 2.48 -5.31 -11.06
C TYR A 24 1.92 -4.58 -9.85
N LEU A 25 1.66 -3.28 -10.04
CA LEU A 25 0.85 -2.48 -9.13
C LEU A 25 -0.60 -2.50 -9.63
N LEU A 26 -1.50 -3.04 -8.81
CA LEU A 26 -2.92 -3.14 -9.09
C LEU A 26 -3.68 -1.91 -8.57
N PHE A 27 -4.62 -1.42 -9.37
CA PHE A 27 -5.51 -0.32 -9.04
C PHE A 27 -6.97 -0.77 -8.96
N GLY A 28 -7.88 0.12 -8.55
CA GLY A 28 -9.29 -0.22 -8.40
C GLY A 28 -9.95 -0.80 -9.65
N ARG A 29 -9.48 -0.43 -10.85
CA ARG A 29 -9.97 -0.98 -12.12
C ARG A 29 -9.63 -2.46 -12.32
N ASP A 30 -8.50 -2.91 -11.74
CA ASP A 30 -8.02 -4.29 -11.91
C ASP A 30 -8.84 -5.29 -11.06
N PHE A 31 -9.78 -4.78 -10.25
CA PHE A 31 -10.80 -5.53 -9.51
C PHE A 31 -12.18 -5.41 -10.14
N GLN A 32 -12.26 -4.96 -11.40
CA GLN A 32 -13.50 -4.82 -12.18
C GLN A 32 -13.32 -5.47 -13.56
N ASP A 33 -14.42 -5.94 -14.13
CA ASP A 33 -14.45 -6.38 -15.53
C ASP A 33 -14.50 -5.18 -16.51
N ALA A 34 -14.50 -5.47 -17.81
CA ALA A 34 -14.56 -4.46 -18.86
C ALA A 34 -15.86 -3.62 -18.84
N GLN A 35 -16.91 -4.08 -18.17
CA GLN A 35 -18.17 -3.37 -17.95
C GLN A 35 -18.22 -2.61 -16.63
N GLY A 36 -17.14 -2.67 -15.83
CA GLY A 36 -17.03 -2.01 -14.53
C GLY A 36 -17.72 -2.77 -13.38
N ALA A 37 -18.14 -4.02 -13.60
CA ALA A 37 -18.67 -4.85 -12.53
C ALA A 37 -17.56 -5.44 -11.69
N TRP A 38 -17.80 -5.58 -10.37
CA TRP A 38 -16.82 -6.11 -9.45
C TRP A 38 -16.48 -7.58 -9.73
N LEU A 39 -15.22 -7.91 -9.75
CA LEU A 39 -14.72 -9.28 -9.87
C LEU A 39 -14.88 -10.03 -8.55
N THR A 40 -15.18 -11.33 -8.66
CA THR A 40 -15.15 -12.26 -7.53
C THR A 40 -13.69 -12.56 -7.12
N ALA A 41 -13.50 -13.09 -5.91
CA ALA A 41 -12.19 -13.52 -5.45
C ALA A 41 -11.53 -14.54 -6.39
N ASP A 42 -12.31 -15.48 -6.94
CA ASP A 42 -11.80 -16.48 -7.91
C ASP A 42 -11.31 -15.82 -9.19
N ALA A 43 -12.04 -14.84 -9.71
CA ALA A 43 -11.63 -14.11 -10.91
C ALA A 43 -10.36 -13.28 -10.69
N VAL A 44 -10.24 -12.61 -9.54
CA VAL A 44 -9.01 -11.87 -9.18
C VAL A 44 -7.82 -12.83 -9.05
N ARG A 45 -7.99 -13.96 -8.37
CA ARG A 45 -6.94 -14.98 -8.25
C ARG A 45 -6.52 -15.54 -9.61
N ALA A 46 -7.48 -15.81 -10.49
CA ALA A 46 -7.19 -16.32 -11.82
C ALA A 46 -6.36 -15.34 -12.66
N ASN A 47 -6.67 -14.04 -12.59
CA ASN A 47 -5.88 -13.01 -13.26
C ASN A 47 -4.45 -12.98 -12.72
N ILE A 48 -4.28 -12.89 -11.39
CA ILE A 48 -2.95 -12.85 -10.76
C ILE A 48 -2.17 -14.13 -11.07
N GLN A 49 -2.82 -15.29 -11.03
CA GLN A 49 -2.16 -16.57 -11.36
C GLN A 49 -1.69 -16.60 -12.82
N SER A 50 -2.42 -15.99 -13.75
CA SER A 50 -1.97 -15.91 -15.15
C SER A 50 -0.67 -15.10 -15.29
N TYR A 51 -0.53 -14.00 -14.55
CA TYR A 51 0.69 -13.18 -14.51
C TYR A 51 1.85 -13.95 -13.88
N GLN A 52 1.62 -14.65 -12.78
CA GLN A 52 2.62 -15.49 -12.13
C GLN A 52 3.10 -16.63 -13.02
N THR A 53 2.17 -17.30 -13.71
CA THR A 53 2.51 -18.37 -14.67
C THR A 53 3.38 -17.85 -15.81
N ALA A 54 3.09 -16.65 -16.34
CA ALA A 54 3.91 -16.01 -17.36
C ALA A 54 5.33 -15.73 -16.83
N ALA A 55 5.45 -15.18 -15.62
CA ALA A 55 6.74 -14.87 -15.01
C ALA A 55 7.58 -16.12 -14.70
N GLU A 56 6.96 -17.16 -14.19
CA GLU A 56 7.62 -18.44 -13.92
C GLU A 56 8.13 -19.08 -15.22
N GLY A 57 7.34 -18.98 -16.31
CA GLY A 57 7.73 -19.47 -17.63
C GLY A 57 8.87 -18.68 -18.28
N ASP A 58 8.91 -17.36 -18.03
CA ASP A 58 9.92 -16.45 -18.60
C ASP A 58 11.26 -16.51 -17.83
N SER A 59 11.22 -16.31 -16.54
CA SER A 59 12.42 -16.07 -15.72
C SER A 59 12.61 -17.05 -14.57
N GLY A 60 11.59 -17.82 -14.23
CA GLY A 60 11.56 -18.66 -13.03
C GLY A 60 11.42 -17.88 -11.72
N VAL A 61 11.18 -16.56 -11.78
CA VAL A 61 11.03 -15.70 -10.59
C VAL A 61 9.62 -15.13 -10.55
N PRO A 62 8.86 -15.37 -9.45
CA PRO A 62 7.51 -14.83 -9.32
C PRO A 62 7.50 -13.31 -9.23
N LEU A 63 6.40 -12.71 -9.68
CA LEU A 63 6.17 -11.27 -9.62
C LEU A 63 5.90 -10.77 -8.20
N LEU A 64 6.33 -9.55 -7.95
CA LEU A 64 5.74 -8.74 -6.91
C LEU A 64 4.37 -8.24 -7.38
N ILE A 65 3.33 -8.56 -6.64
CA ILE A 65 1.95 -8.07 -6.89
C ILE A 65 1.59 -7.13 -5.77
N GLY A 66 1.51 -5.85 -6.08
CA GLY A 66 1.30 -4.80 -5.10
C GLY A 66 -0.04 -4.08 -5.25
N VAL A 67 -0.49 -3.50 -4.15
CA VAL A 67 -1.73 -2.70 -4.10
C VAL A 67 -1.64 -1.64 -3.02
N ASP A 68 -2.35 -0.51 -3.20
CA ASP A 68 -2.58 0.48 -2.15
C ASP A 68 -3.79 0.07 -1.31
N GLU A 69 -3.57 -0.60 -0.20
CA GLU A 69 -4.61 -0.88 0.80
C GLU A 69 -4.22 -0.21 2.12
N GLU A 70 -4.27 1.15 2.14
CA GLU A 70 -3.86 1.97 3.29
C GLU A 70 -4.92 1.98 4.41
N GLY A 71 -6.15 1.65 4.03
CA GLY A 71 -7.33 1.94 4.83
C GLY A 71 -7.89 3.35 4.61
N GLY A 72 -9.10 3.61 5.09
CA GLY A 72 -9.74 4.92 4.97
C GLY A 72 -10.09 5.32 3.53
N THR A 73 -9.45 6.39 3.05
CA THR A 73 -9.72 6.95 1.71
C THR A 73 -9.03 6.20 0.59
N VAL A 74 -7.90 5.57 0.87
CA VAL A 74 -7.08 4.84 -0.12
C VAL A 74 -7.18 3.34 0.13
N VAL A 75 -8.10 2.71 -0.58
CA VAL A 75 -8.34 1.27 -0.58
C VAL A 75 -8.66 0.82 -2.00
N ARG A 76 -8.11 -0.32 -2.43
CA ARG A 76 -8.35 -0.87 -3.77
C ARG A 76 -9.13 -2.17 -3.70
N VAL A 77 -8.75 -3.05 -2.78
CA VAL A 77 -9.32 -4.38 -2.60
C VAL A 77 -10.60 -4.32 -1.77
N SER A 78 -10.55 -3.76 -0.58
CA SER A 78 -11.68 -3.74 0.36
C SER A 78 -12.85 -2.83 -0.08
N ARG A 79 -12.65 -2.01 -1.12
CA ARG A 79 -13.77 -1.29 -1.75
C ARG A 79 -14.68 -2.16 -2.61
N ASN A 80 -14.22 -3.36 -3.00
CA ASN A 80 -15.01 -4.34 -3.71
C ASN A 80 -15.87 -5.13 -2.70
N PRO A 81 -17.22 -4.98 -2.72
CA PRO A 81 -18.11 -5.62 -1.74
C PRO A 81 -18.17 -7.15 -1.88
N LEU A 82 -17.70 -7.72 -3.00
CA LEU A 82 -17.59 -9.16 -3.19
C LEU A 82 -16.35 -9.75 -2.50
N LEU A 83 -15.37 -8.92 -2.17
CA LEU A 83 -14.13 -9.34 -1.48
C LEU A 83 -14.20 -9.06 0.02
N ARG A 84 -14.85 -7.96 0.42
CA ARG A 84 -15.03 -7.58 1.82
C ARG A 84 -16.30 -6.73 1.98
N GLU A 85 -17.08 -7.01 2.99
CA GLU A 85 -18.36 -6.30 3.24
C GLU A 85 -18.13 -4.79 3.51
N ARG A 86 -17.05 -4.46 4.23
CA ARG A 86 -16.75 -3.07 4.62
C ARG A 86 -15.29 -2.75 4.31
N LYS A 87 -15.03 -1.52 3.87
CA LYS A 87 -13.67 -1.01 3.68
C LYS A 87 -12.89 -1.04 5.00
N PHE A 88 -11.59 -1.24 4.93
CA PHE A 88 -10.70 -1.05 6.06
C PHE A 88 -10.73 0.41 6.53
N SER A 89 -10.65 0.59 7.82
CA SER A 89 -10.67 1.91 8.46
C SER A 89 -9.32 2.61 8.32
N SER A 90 -9.32 3.96 8.40
CA SER A 90 -8.05 4.69 8.44
C SER A 90 -7.27 4.38 9.74
N PRO A 91 -5.93 4.45 9.70
CA PRO A 91 -5.09 4.27 10.89
C PRO A 91 -5.49 5.15 12.07
N GLN A 92 -5.90 6.40 11.82
CA GLN A 92 -6.39 7.31 12.85
C GLN A 92 -7.63 6.75 13.57
N LYS A 93 -8.62 6.25 12.82
CA LYS A 93 -9.85 5.67 13.39
C LYS A 93 -9.58 4.39 14.18
N LEU A 94 -8.68 3.55 13.68
CA LEU A 94 -8.27 2.33 14.37
C LEU A 94 -7.59 2.68 15.70
N TYR A 95 -6.63 3.60 15.67
CA TYR A 95 -5.94 4.04 16.87
C TYR A 95 -6.89 4.66 17.91
N ALA A 96 -7.80 5.50 17.48
CA ALA A 96 -8.82 6.06 18.36
C ALA A 96 -9.76 5.02 18.98
N SER A 97 -9.99 3.89 18.29
CA SER A 97 -10.89 2.84 18.76
C SER A 97 -10.25 1.83 19.72
N GLY A 98 -8.93 1.62 19.65
CA GLY A 98 -8.27 0.58 20.43
C GLY A 98 -6.74 0.61 20.38
N GLY A 99 -6.14 1.76 20.11
CA GLY A 99 -4.70 1.96 20.13
C GLY A 99 -3.97 1.16 19.05
N LEU A 100 -2.68 0.90 19.26
CA LEU A 100 -1.87 0.11 18.34
C LEU A 100 -2.35 -1.35 18.22
N ASP A 101 -2.96 -1.91 19.25
CA ASP A 101 -3.52 -3.27 19.19
C ASP A 101 -4.64 -3.39 18.14
N ALA A 102 -5.46 -2.35 17.98
CA ALA A 102 -6.48 -2.32 16.93
C ALA A 102 -5.84 -2.20 15.54
N VAL A 103 -4.79 -1.40 15.40
CA VAL A 103 -4.02 -1.28 14.17
C VAL A 103 -3.41 -2.61 13.76
N VAL A 104 -2.72 -3.30 14.67
CA VAL A 104 -2.06 -4.60 14.42
C VAL A 104 -3.08 -5.65 13.97
N ARG A 105 -4.23 -5.74 14.67
CA ARG A 105 -5.29 -6.70 14.26
C ARG A 105 -5.86 -6.39 12.87
N ASP A 106 -6.07 -5.11 12.55
CA ASP A 106 -6.57 -4.70 11.23
C ASP A 106 -5.53 -4.98 10.14
N THR A 107 -4.23 -4.75 10.42
CA THR A 107 -3.12 -5.10 9.51
C THR A 107 -3.12 -6.59 9.21
N ALA A 108 -3.21 -7.45 10.21
CA ALA A 108 -3.26 -8.91 10.00
C ALA A 108 -4.48 -9.33 9.16
N GLU A 109 -5.63 -8.67 9.34
CA GLU A 109 -6.83 -8.92 8.53
C GLU A 109 -6.65 -8.44 7.08
N GLN A 110 -5.99 -7.29 6.87
CA GLN A 110 -5.63 -6.79 5.54
C GLN A 110 -4.70 -7.78 4.83
N ASP A 111 -3.63 -8.17 5.48
CA ASP A 111 -2.61 -9.07 4.93
C ASP A 111 -3.22 -10.44 4.58
N ALA A 112 -4.07 -10.98 5.44
CA ALA A 112 -4.79 -12.23 5.15
C ALA A 112 -5.70 -12.11 3.91
N LEU A 113 -6.41 -11.00 3.76
CA LEU A 113 -7.25 -10.75 2.58
C LEU A 113 -6.38 -10.64 1.32
N LEU A 114 -5.33 -9.83 1.34
CA LEU A 114 -4.43 -9.62 0.20
C LEU A 114 -3.76 -10.92 -0.22
N ALA A 115 -3.18 -11.66 0.73
CA ALA A 115 -2.54 -12.94 0.47
C ALA A 115 -3.51 -13.98 -0.10
N SER A 116 -4.77 -13.99 0.35
CA SER A 116 -5.81 -14.88 -0.18
C SER A 116 -6.11 -14.67 -1.65
N LEU A 117 -5.79 -13.50 -2.20
CA LEU A 117 -5.96 -13.14 -3.61
C LEU A 117 -4.68 -13.33 -4.43
N GLY A 118 -3.54 -13.63 -3.80
CA GLY A 118 -2.23 -13.74 -4.45
C GLY A 118 -1.44 -12.42 -4.49
N ILE A 119 -1.89 -11.40 -3.76
CA ILE A 119 -1.18 -10.13 -3.59
C ILE A 119 -0.15 -10.32 -2.48
N ASN A 120 1.10 -9.91 -2.72
CA ASN A 120 2.22 -10.16 -1.82
C ASN A 120 2.96 -8.89 -1.36
N VAL A 121 2.50 -7.70 -1.82
CA VAL A 121 3.02 -6.40 -1.37
C VAL A 121 1.85 -5.44 -1.09
N ASN A 122 1.81 -4.86 0.11
CA ASN A 122 0.95 -3.72 0.39
C ASN A 122 1.78 -2.42 0.34
N LEU A 123 1.36 -1.44 -0.47
CA LEU A 123 1.98 -0.11 -0.51
C LEU A 123 1.50 0.71 0.69
N ALA A 124 1.82 0.22 1.86
CA ALA A 124 1.55 0.74 3.20
C ALA A 124 2.68 0.28 4.14
N PRO A 125 2.89 0.94 5.29
CA PRO A 125 2.13 2.06 5.84
C PRO A 125 2.51 3.43 5.27
N VAL A 126 1.59 4.40 5.44
CA VAL A 126 1.89 5.82 5.23
C VAL A 126 2.71 6.33 6.41
N CYS A 127 3.95 6.74 6.13
CA CYS A 127 4.92 7.21 7.13
C CYS A 127 4.90 8.73 7.34
N ASP A 128 4.10 9.44 6.53
CA ASP A 128 4.05 10.89 6.57
C ASP A 128 3.58 11.41 7.95
N VAL A 129 4.35 12.34 8.50
CA VAL A 129 4.03 13.00 9.77
C VAL A 129 3.19 14.22 9.48
N SER A 130 1.94 14.21 9.91
CA SER A 130 1.04 15.36 9.83
C SER A 130 0.10 15.35 11.02
N THR A 131 -0.02 16.51 11.69
CA THR A 131 -0.91 16.74 12.82
C THR A 131 -1.94 17.84 12.55
N ASP A 132 -1.85 18.49 11.38
CA ASP A 132 -2.77 19.54 10.97
C ASP A 132 -3.82 18.97 10.01
N PRO A 133 -5.12 19.04 10.36
CA PRO A 133 -6.20 18.58 9.48
C PRO A 133 -6.28 19.30 8.12
N GLU A 134 -5.65 20.46 7.97
CA GLU A 134 -5.61 21.19 6.70
C GLU A 134 -4.51 20.68 5.74
N ASP A 135 -3.59 19.85 6.22
CA ASP A 135 -2.57 19.24 5.36
C ASP A 135 -3.20 18.24 4.39
N PHE A 136 -2.79 18.29 3.13
CA PHE A 136 -3.26 17.36 2.10
C PHE A 136 -3.14 15.88 2.50
N ILE A 137 -2.04 15.52 3.17
CA ILE A 137 -1.76 14.13 3.54
C ILE A 137 -2.44 13.68 4.84
N TYR A 138 -3.01 14.60 5.62
CA TYR A 138 -3.51 14.32 6.98
C TYR A 138 -4.47 13.14 7.04
N ASP A 139 -5.50 13.11 6.19
CA ASP A 139 -6.52 12.03 6.19
C ASP A 139 -5.97 10.63 5.90
N ARG A 140 -4.78 10.56 5.30
CA ARG A 140 -4.07 9.33 4.99
C ARG A 140 -2.98 9.01 6.02
N SER A 141 -2.46 10.01 6.71
CA SER A 141 -1.42 9.87 7.74
C SER A 141 -1.97 9.25 9.02
N PHE A 142 -1.06 8.94 9.95
CA PHE A 142 -1.47 8.49 11.29
C PHE A 142 -2.09 9.61 12.15
N GLY A 143 -1.90 10.88 11.76
CA GLY A 143 -2.49 12.04 12.45
C GLY A 143 -1.86 12.35 13.80
N GLN A 144 -0.63 11.90 14.04
CA GLN A 144 0.12 12.08 15.28
C GLN A 144 1.53 12.59 14.99
N ASP A 145 2.28 12.90 16.07
CA ASP A 145 3.67 13.32 15.96
C ASP A 145 4.60 12.22 15.42
N ALA A 146 5.85 12.57 15.17
CA ALA A 146 6.84 11.67 14.59
C ALA A 146 7.12 10.43 15.47
N ALA A 147 7.10 10.57 16.79
CA ALA A 147 7.34 9.46 17.70
C ALA A 147 6.20 8.44 17.69
N ALA A 148 4.95 8.92 17.76
CA ALA A 148 3.78 8.05 17.67
C ALA A 148 3.62 7.44 16.27
N THR A 149 3.91 8.19 15.20
CA THR A 149 3.93 7.68 13.82
C THR A 149 5.00 6.61 13.65
N SER A 150 6.19 6.76 14.25
CA SER A 150 7.25 5.75 14.24
C SER A 150 6.80 4.44 14.91
N ALA A 151 6.13 4.54 16.07
CA ALA A 151 5.58 3.36 16.76
C ALA A 151 4.50 2.66 15.92
N PHE A 152 3.61 3.41 15.27
CA PHE A 152 2.62 2.90 14.33
C PHE A 152 3.28 2.17 13.15
N VAL A 153 4.23 2.80 12.48
CA VAL A 153 4.92 2.22 11.31
C VAL A 153 5.65 0.93 11.70
N SER A 154 6.38 0.94 12.83
CA SER A 154 7.06 -0.25 13.32
C SER A 154 6.08 -1.40 13.62
N ALA A 155 4.94 -1.11 14.23
CA ALA A 155 3.91 -2.12 14.53
C ALA A 155 3.32 -2.74 13.26
N VAL A 156 2.98 -1.92 12.25
CA VAL A 156 2.44 -2.38 10.96
C VAL A 156 3.46 -3.24 10.22
N VAL A 157 4.71 -2.76 10.07
CA VAL A 157 5.76 -3.50 9.34
C VAL A 157 6.11 -4.81 10.04
N SER A 158 6.20 -4.81 11.38
CA SER A 158 6.44 -6.04 12.15
C SER A 158 5.34 -7.07 11.94
N GLN A 159 4.07 -6.64 11.90
CA GLN A 159 2.94 -7.53 11.64
C GLN A 159 2.98 -8.06 10.20
N ALA A 160 3.12 -7.18 9.21
CA ALA A 160 3.18 -7.57 7.81
C ALA A 160 4.32 -8.58 7.54
N ARG A 161 5.49 -8.37 8.16
CA ARG A 161 6.62 -9.32 8.09
C ARG A 161 6.27 -10.69 8.68
N GLN A 162 5.54 -10.75 9.80
CA GLN A 162 5.08 -12.01 10.39
C GLN A 162 4.11 -12.73 9.47
N ASP A 163 3.27 -12.00 8.75
CA ASP A 163 2.27 -12.52 7.81
C ASP A 163 2.87 -12.86 6.42
N GLY A 164 4.16 -12.53 6.20
CA GLY A 164 4.84 -12.74 4.91
C GLY A 164 4.43 -11.73 3.83
N MET A 165 3.86 -10.59 4.23
CA MET A 165 3.47 -9.50 3.33
C MET A 165 4.61 -8.47 3.19
N GLY A 166 4.94 -8.09 1.95
CA GLY A 166 5.87 -7.00 1.68
C GLY A 166 5.24 -5.65 2.00
N SER A 167 6.01 -4.75 2.63
CA SER A 167 5.59 -3.38 2.97
C SER A 167 6.36 -2.34 2.15
N VAL A 168 5.70 -1.23 1.80
CA VAL A 168 6.33 -0.08 1.15
C VAL A 168 6.09 1.17 1.99
N LEU A 169 7.17 1.70 2.56
CA LEU A 169 7.14 2.92 3.37
C LEU A 169 7.00 4.15 2.47
N LYS A 170 5.98 4.96 2.68
CA LYS A 170 5.68 6.11 1.82
C LYS A 170 5.12 7.30 2.60
N HIS A 171 5.33 8.52 2.10
CA HIS A 171 5.93 8.93 0.83
C HIS A 171 7.27 9.62 1.08
N PHE A 172 8.35 8.90 0.95
CA PHE A 172 9.68 9.45 1.17
C PHE A 172 9.92 10.68 0.27
N PRO A 173 10.49 11.76 0.79
CA PRO A 173 11.11 11.96 2.12
C PRO A 173 10.17 12.42 3.25
N GLY A 174 8.88 12.50 3.02
CA GLY A 174 7.85 13.00 3.92
C GLY A 174 7.11 14.18 3.31
N TYR A 175 5.78 14.08 3.27
CA TYR A 175 4.91 15.07 2.60
C TYR A 175 4.91 16.41 3.33
N GLY A 176 4.92 16.38 4.68
CA GLY A 176 4.73 17.59 5.50
C GLY A 176 3.43 18.31 5.11
N ASN A 177 3.51 19.63 5.02
CA ASN A 177 2.40 20.50 4.61
C ASN A 177 2.38 20.82 3.10
N ASN A 178 3.04 20.03 2.27
CA ASN A 178 3.05 20.22 0.83
C ASN A 178 1.70 19.93 0.18
N VAL A 179 1.47 20.56 -0.97
CA VAL A 179 0.28 20.35 -1.80
C VAL A 179 0.31 19.00 -2.50
N ASP A 180 -0.83 18.58 -3.03
CA ASP A 180 -0.97 17.34 -3.80
C ASP A 180 -0.05 17.30 -5.02
N THR A 181 0.92 16.38 -5.02
CA THR A 181 1.86 16.18 -6.12
C THR A 181 1.25 15.51 -7.35
N HIS A 182 0.03 14.99 -7.28
CA HIS A 182 -0.69 14.48 -8.45
C HIS A 182 -1.20 15.61 -9.35
N THR A 183 -1.33 16.82 -8.83
CA THR A 183 -1.86 17.97 -9.55
C THR A 183 -0.78 18.96 -10.02
N GLY A 184 0.46 18.78 -9.57
CA GLY A 184 1.55 19.68 -9.91
C GLY A 184 2.86 19.35 -9.18
N ILE A 185 3.84 20.24 -9.30
CA ILE A 185 5.13 20.13 -8.63
C ILE A 185 5.05 20.83 -7.28
N ALA A 186 5.24 20.08 -6.18
CA ALA A 186 5.46 20.66 -4.87
C ALA A 186 6.95 21.01 -4.70
N ARG A 187 7.21 22.19 -4.15
CA ARG A 187 8.54 22.62 -3.71
C ARG A 187 8.57 22.61 -2.20
N ASP A 188 9.36 21.72 -1.62
CA ASP A 188 9.60 21.69 -0.20
C ASP A 188 10.74 22.65 0.14
N SER A 189 10.48 23.60 1.04
CA SER A 189 11.46 24.57 1.50
C SER A 189 11.94 24.31 2.92
N ARG A 190 11.51 23.18 3.52
CA ARG A 190 11.95 22.76 4.84
C ARG A 190 13.44 22.42 4.80
N ASP A 191 14.16 22.69 5.87
CA ASP A 191 15.55 22.34 5.99
C ASP A 191 15.76 20.84 6.27
N LEU A 192 16.97 20.33 6.04
CA LEU A 192 17.28 18.93 6.27
C LEU A 192 17.06 18.52 7.74
N ALA A 193 17.33 19.42 8.68
CA ALA A 193 17.16 19.14 10.10
C ALA A 193 15.69 18.85 10.46
N THR A 194 14.73 19.47 9.78
CA THR A 194 13.30 19.16 9.93
C THR A 194 13.03 17.71 9.54
N PHE A 195 13.56 17.25 8.38
CA PHE A 195 13.40 15.86 7.96
C PHE A 195 14.08 14.88 8.93
N GLU A 196 15.33 15.16 9.35
CA GLU A 196 16.09 14.30 10.26
C GLU A 196 15.43 14.16 11.64
N ASN A 197 14.81 15.22 12.14
CA ASN A 197 14.22 15.23 13.48
C ASN A 197 12.71 14.88 13.50
N SER A 198 12.07 14.72 12.33
CA SER A 198 10.65 14.40 12.20
C SER A 198 10.39 13.36 11.13
N ASP A 199 10.41 13.75 9.86
CA ASP A 199 9.87 12.94 8.75
C ASP A 199 10.61 11.63 8.55
N PHE A 200 11.94 11.59 8.78
CA PHE A 200 12.72 10.36 8.60
C PHE A 200 12.56 9.35 9.74
N LEU A 201 12.09 9.78 10.92
CA LEU A 201 11.98 8.88 12.06
C LEU A 201 11.05 7.69 11.81
N PRO A 202 9.84 7.85 11.22
CA PRO A 202 8.99 6.71 10.88
C PRO A 202 9.61 5.77 9.84
N PHE A 203 10.35 6.30 8.85
CA PHE A 203 11.07 5.46 7.88
C PHE A 203 12.15 4.62 8.55
N HIS A 204 12.95 5.23 9.44
CA HIS A 204 13.96 4.49 10.23
C HIS A 204 13.31 3.41 11.09
N ALA A 205 12.18 3.70 11.73
CA ALA A 205 11.45 2.73 12.53
C ALA A 205 10.93 1.55 11.68
N GLY A 206 10.43 1.81 10.47
CA GLY A 206 9.98 0.78 9.55
C GLY A 206 11.12 -0.08 9.00
N PHE A 207 12.29 0.51 8.70
CA PHE A 207 13.46 -0.27 8.26
C PHE A 207 14.04 -1.16 9.36
N ALA A 208 13.86 -0.80 10.61
CA ALA A 208 14.35 -1.57 11.76
C ALA A 208 13.38 -2.68 12.21
N ALA A 209 12.13 -2.68 11.74
CA ALA A 209 11.08 -3.64 12.11
C ALA A 209 11.14 -4.90 11.25
#